data_a7508448dfabf083ace2b4733d7e3aab
#
_entry.id   a7508448dfabf083ace2b4733d7e3aab
#
_cell.length_a   1.000
_cell.length_b   1.000
_cell.length_c   1.000
_cell.angle_alpha   90.00
_cell.angle_beta   90.00
_cell.angle_gamma   90.00
#
_symmetry.space_group_name_H-M   'P 1'
#
loop_
_entity.id
_entity.type
_entity.pdbx_description
1 polymer ?
#
loop_
_entity_poly.entity_id
_entity_poly.type
_entity_poly.pdbx_seq_one_letter_code
_entity_poly.pdbx_strand_id
1 'polypeptide(L)'
;MNKVYEATNDESGAGTVTGLFVLVIALMIGGLAIDYTNGTKTRAQLQTIADSAAIAGAMTLPEGAFEVRKTALDLAGNYGPGLLNNADIVLGTWIDKRFEASDFPPPNAVSVTTRRADANNNALQTFLLHMVGIDRLNISTQAIAVRERRQPACSGGGYFARGIISANSSNAYTDGFCLYGHEAIHLHNRNTFELGTVVSTPNLSNVFEHRNNTGLAEALRPASLPFSRTLELPDFFDSVRSLGVNSDVLPPYITDGPVFLSRINPSDTLAPNTLYIVNGDVSLRGDRLFDKVAVLARGTIRVQSNVELRDVVLATDESIELSSNSQIGGSEEDYCLQESYSSYLLSQRNISMGSNNALRGILMASMGDITMNSNNEATQGVYAEALGDITYNSAANKQGCEKGYENKLFYADWIMGLVR
;
A
#
# COMPACT_ATOMS: atom_id res chain seq x y z
N MET A 1 -64.40 -69.82 -47.28
CA MET A 1 -62.95 -69.55 -47.24
C MET A 1 -62.75 -68.06 -46.97
N ASN A 2 -62.67 -67.67 -45.69
CA ASN A 2 -62.41 -66.32 -45.28
C ASN A 2 -60.92 -66.16 -45.04
N LYS A 3 -60.21 -65.39 -45.87
CA LYS A 3 -58.90 -64.87 -45.52
C LYS A 3 -59.01 -63.64 -44.70
N VAL A 4 -58.74 -63.73 -43.41
CA VAL A 4 -58.55 -62.65 -42.55
C VAL A 4 -57.20 -62.02 -42.93
N TYR A 5 -57.22 -60.77 -43.38
CA TYR A 5 -56.04 -59.95 -43.50
C TYR A 5 -55.58 -59.53 -42.09
N GLU A 6 -54.56 -60.13 -41.59
CA GLU A 6 -53.79 -59.61 -40.50
C GLU A 6 -53.05 -58.37 -41.00
N ALA A 7 -53.55 -57.20 -40.61
CA ALA A 7 -52.78 -55.99 -40.73
C ALA A 7 -51.69 -56.06 -39.62
N THR A 8 -50.50 -56.54 -40.03
CA THR A 8 -49.30 -56.37 -39.16
C THR A 8 -49.08 -54.90 -38.96
N ASN A 9 -49.28 -54.40 -37.75
CA ASN A 9 -48.86 -53.09 -37.32
C ASN A 9 -47.32 -53.03 -37.43
N ASP A 10 -46.81 -52.54 -38.58
CA ASP A 10 -45.41 -52.25 -38.72
C ASP A 10 -45.04 -50.95 -38.00
N GLU A 11 -44.66 -51.10 -36.75
CA GLU A 11 -44.23 -49.97 -35.87
C GLU A 11 -42.77 -49.56 -36.09
N SER A 12 -42.07 -50.23 -37.03
CA SER A 12 -40.66 -49.96 -37.28
C SER A 12 -40.38 -48.52 -37.78
N GLY A 13 -41.33 -47.92 -38.49
CA GLY A 13 -41.24 -46.53 -38.92
C GLY A 13 -41.38 -45.51 -37.81
N ALA A 14 -42.24 -45.78 -36.81
CA ALA A 14 -42.47 -44.86 -35.67
C ALA A 14 -41.23 -44.74 -34.79
N GLY A 15 -40.50 -45.81 -34.53
CA GLY A 15 -39.26 -45.83 -33.77
C GLY A 15 -38.16 -44.97 -34.43
N THR A 16 -38.03 -45.06 -35.76
CA THR A 16 -37.04 -44.27 -36.53
C THR A 16 -37.36 -42.77 -36.49
N VAL A 17 -38.64 -42.41 -36.65
CA VAL A 17 -39.08 -41.00 -36.57
C VAL A 17 -38.86 -40.44 -35.15
N THR A 18 -39.24 -41.18 -34.12
CA THR A 18 -39.01 -40.75 -32.71
C THR A 18 -37.52 -40.63 -32.43
N GLY A 19 -36.67 -41.57 -32.89
CA GLY A 19 -35.22 -41.48 -32.78
C GLY A 19 -34.64 -40.25 -33.45
N LEU A 20 -35.15 -39.86 -34.63
CA LEU A 20 -34.74 -38.63 -35.32
C LEU A 20 -35.10 -37.36 -34.51
N PHE A 21 -36.35 -37.31 -33.96
CA PHE A 21 -36.75 -36.19 -33.11
C PHE A 21 -35.89 -36.07 -31.85
N VAL A 22 -35.59 -37.17 -31.18
CA VAL A 22 -34.72 -37.14 -29.99
C VAL A 22 -33.31 -36.71 -30.37
N LEU A 23 -32.77 -37.16 -31.51
CA LEU A 23 -31.46 -36.71 -32.02
C LEU A 23 -31.45 -35.21 -32.27
N VAL A 24 -32.45 -34.65 -32.93
CA VAL A 24 -32.55 -33.20 -33.21
C VAL A 24 -32.64 -32.40 -31.92
N ILE A 25 -33.47 -32.84 -30.97
CA ILE A 25 -33.57 -32.19 -29.63
C ILE A 25 -32.23 -32.27 -28.91
N ALA A 26 -31.55 -33.39 -28.91
CA ALA A 26 -30.24 -33.56 -28.27
C ALA A 26 -29.17 -32.63 -28.90
N LEU A 27 -29.17 -32.52 -30.24
CA LEU A 27 -28.30 -31.58 -30.95
C LEU A 27 -28.62 -30.11 -30.61
N MET A 28 -29.89 -29.75 -30.51
CA MET A 28 -30.28 -28.39 -30.10
C MET A 28 -29.84 -28.05 -28.67
N ILE A 29 -30.05 -28.95 -27.71
CA ILE A 29 -29.60 -28.76 -26.31
C ILE A 29 -28.09 -28.71 -26.22
N GLY A 30 -27.39 -29.63 -26.91
CA GLY A 30 -25.94 -29.65 -26.96
C GLY A 30 -25.34 -28.37 -27.57
N GLY A 31 -25.99 -27.84 -28.62
CA GLY A 31 -25.59 -26.61 -29.26
C GLY A 31 -25.78 -25.37 -28.39
N LEU A 32 -26.91 -25.31 -27.71
CA LEU A 32 -27.16 -24.22 -26.74
C LEU A 32 -26.11 -24.25 -25.66
N ALA A 33 -25.73 -25.42 -25.14
CA ALA A 33 -24.71 -25.56 -24.12
C ALA A 33 -23.32 -25.09 -24.60
N ILE A 34 -22.96 -25.38 -25.86
CA ILE A 34 -21.70 -24.95 -26.48
C ILE A 34 -21.66 -23.42 -26.63
N ASP A 35 -22.69 -22.83 -27.21
CA ASP A 35 -22.76 -21.38 -27.42
C ASP A 35 -22.83 -20.62 -26.09
N TYR A 36 -23.58 -21.12 -25.10
CA TYR A 36 -23.60 -20.58 -23.75
C TYR A 36 -22.21 -20.62 -23.08
N THR A 37 -21.52 -21.76 -23.17
CA THR A 37 -20.19 -21.91 -22.60
C THR A 37 -19.18 -20.99 -23.28
N ASN A 38 -19.24 -20.83 -24.59
CA ASN A 38 -18.40 -19.89 -25.34
C ASN A 38 -18.70 -18.43 -24.96
N GLY A 39 -19.99 -18.10 -24.80
CA GLY A 39 -20.42 -16.78 -24.30
C GLY A 39 -19.90 -16.45 -22.91
N THR A 40 -20.02 -17.39 -21.97
CA THR A 40 -19.52 -17.20 -20.58
C THR A 40 -18.01 -17.12 -20.52
N LYS A 41 -17.28 -17.93 -21.28
CA LYS A 41 -15.81 -17.84 -21.43
C LYS A 41 -15.40 -16.46 -21.98
N THR A 42 -16.05 -16.01 -23.04
CA THR A 42 -15.78 -14.69 -23.64
C THR A 42 -16.05 -13.56 -22.64
N ARG A 43 -17.15 -13.64 -21.86
CA ARG A 43 -17.46 -12.68 -20.82
C ARG A 43 -16.39 -12.63 -19.75
N ALA A 44 -15.88 -13.77 -19.28
CA ALA A 44 -14.81 -13.84 -18.32
C ALA A 44 -13.50 -13.23 -18.85
N GLN A 45 -13.16 -13.48 -20.11
CA GLN A 45 -12.01 -12.87 -20.77
C GLN A 45 -12.14 -11.35 -20.86
N LEU A 46 -13.29 -10.85 -21.30
CA LEU A 46 -13.56 -9.41 -21.37
C LEU A 46 -13.49 -8.76 -19.98
N GLN A 47 -13.98 -9.45 -18.94
CA GLN A 47 -13.88 -8.94 -17.58
C GLN A 47 -12.42 -8.79 -17.13
N THR A 48 -11.58 -9.80 -17.38
CA THR A 48 -10.14 -9.73 -17.06
C THR A 48 -9.46 -8.56 -17.78
N ILE A 49 -9.81 -8.33 -19.05
CA ILE A 49 -9.27 -7.19 -19.82
C ILE A 49 -9.76 -5.86 -19.26
N ALA A 50 -11.06 -5.75 -18.91
CA ALA A 50 -11.63 -4.55 -18.32
C ALA A 50 -10.98 -4.24 -16.96
N ASP A 51 -10.83 -5.25 -16.10
CA ASP A 51 -10.18 -5.13 -14.79
C ASP A 51 -8.74 -4.63 -14.93
N SER A 52 -7.97 -5.24 -15.82
CA SER A 52 -6.57 -4.86 -16.05
C SER A 52 -6.44 -3.47 -16.66
N ALA A 53 -7.28 -3.13 -17.64
CA ALA A 53 -7.26 -1.81 -18.28
C ALA A 53 -7.72 -0.68 -17.32
N ALA A 54 -8.70 -0.97 -16.45
CA ALA A 54 -9.14 -0.03 -15.43
C ALA A 54 -8.03 0.25 -14.40
N ILE A 55 -7.35 -0.79 -13.91
CA ILE A 55 -6.22 -0.64 -12.99
C ILE A 55 -5.09 0.15 -13.65
N ALA A 56 -4.69 -0.22 -14.86
CA ALA A 56 -3.62 0.47 -15.60
C ALA A 56 -3.96 1.96 -15.82
N GLY A 57 -5.21 2.25 -16.21
CA GLY A 57 -5.69 3.62 -16.32
C GLY A 57 -5.69 4.38 -15.00
N ALA A 58 -6.10 3.73 -13.89
CA ALA A 58 -6.08 4.35 -12.58
C ALA A 58 -4.65 4.67 -12.08
N MET A 59 -3.66 3.88 -12.49
CA MET A 59 -2.23 4.16 -12.19
C MET A 59 -1.77 5.48 -12.82
N THR A 60 -2.23 5.78 -14.03
CA THR A 60 -1.82 6.97 -14.80
C THR A 60 -2.73 8.19 -14.61
N LEU A 61 -3.69 8.14 -13.67
CA LEU A 61 -4.56 9.29 -13.35
C LEU A 61 -3.81 10.61 -13.10
N PRO A 62 -2.64 10.62 -12.37
CA PRO A 62 -1.89 11.86 -12.15
C PRO A 62 -1.31 12.47 -13.42
N GLU A 63 -1.08 11.67 -14.44
CA GLU A 63 -0.51 12.08 -15.71
C GLU A 63 -1.56 12.73 -16.64
N GLY A 64 -2.82 12.64 -16.24
CA GLY A 64 -3.96 13.26 -16.94
C GLY A 64 -4.73 12.32 -17.86
N ALA A 65 -5.90 12.81 -18.30
CA ALA A 65 -6.89 12.01 -19.03
C ALA A 65 -6.37 11.40 -20.34
N PHE A 66 -5.41 12.02 -20.99
CA PHE A 66 -4.81 11.50 -22.22
C PHE A 66 -4.01 10.22 -21.95
N GLU A 67 -3.11 10.22 -20.97
CA GLU A 67 -2.29 9.06 -20.62
C GLU A 67 -3.14 7.92 -20.04
N VAL A 68 -4.18 8.23 -19.25
CA VAL A 68 -5.15 7.23 -18.78
C VAL A 68 -5.77 6.47 -19.96
N ARG A 69 -6.30 7.20 -20.94
CA ARG A 69 -6.94 6.57 -22.11
C ARG A 69 -5.94 5.79 -22.95
N LYS A 70 -4.77 6.34 -23.19
CA LYS A 70 -3.69 5.70 -23.94
C LYS A 70 -3.28 4.39 -23.28
N THR A 71 -2.96 4.41 -22.00
CA THR A 71 -2.51 3.22 -21.25
C THR A 71 -3.57 2.11 -21.24
N ALA A 72 -4.84 2.48 -21.00
CA ALA A 72 -5.94 1.53 -21.02
C ALA A 72 -6.16 0.91 -22.42
N LEU A 73 -6.08 1.70 -23.49
CA LEU A 73 -6.20 1.23 -24.87
C LEU A 73 -5.05 0.34 -25.29
N ASP A 74 -3.81 0.73 -24.97
CA ASP A 74 -2.60 -0.04 -25.29
C ASP A 74 -2.65 -1.42 -24.61
N LEU A 75 -3.08 -1.46 -23.36
CA LEU A 75 -3.23 -2.73 -22.64
C LEU A 75 -4.32 -3.61 -23.27
N ALA A 76 -5.51 -3.07 -23.55
CA ALA A 76 -6.59 -3.82 -24.17
C ALA A 76 -6.23 -4.27 -25.60
N GLY A 77 -5.46 -3.47 -26.33
CA GLY A 77 -4.98 -3.77 -27.69
C GLY A 77 -4.12 -5.02 -27.78
N ASN A 78 -3.40 -5.37 -26.71
CA ASN A 78 -2.60 -6.61 -26.63
C ASN A 78 -3.47 -7.89 -26.68
N TYR A 79 -4.76 -7.78 -26.37
CA TYR A 79 -5.71 -8.91 -26.38
C TYR A 79 -6.56 -8.98 -27.64
N GLY A 80 -6.52 -7.96 -28.46
CA GLY A 80 -7.21 -7.92 -29.75
C GLY A 80 -7.80 -6.56 -30.10
N PRO A 81 -8.05 -6.31 -31.39
CA PRO A 81 -8.56 -5.02 -31.84
C PRO A 81 -10.05 -4.83 -31.50
N GLY A 82 -10.43 -3.58 -31.27
CA GLY A 82 -11.84 -3.18 -31.11
C GLY A 82 -12.52 -3.64 -29.82
N LEU A 83 -11.78 -4.17 -28.85
CA LEU A 83 -12.33 -4.57 -27.55
C LEU A 83 -12.64 -3.37 -26.64
N LEU A 84 -11.93 -2.27 -26.84
CA LEU A 84 -12.04 -1.04 -26.08
C LEU A 84 -11.87 0.16 -27.02
N ASN A 85 -12.67 1.20 -26.84
CA ASN A 85 -12.57 2.47 -27.56
C ASN A 85 -12.44 3.64 -26.55
N ASN A 86 -12.02 4.80 -27.02
CA ASN A 86 -11.89 5.99 -26.17
C ASN A 86 -13.17 6.33 -25.40
N ALA A 87 -14.34 6.17 -26.02
CA ALA A 87 -15.62 6.44 -25.39
C ALA A 87 -15.99 5.44 -24.27
N ASP A 88 -15.36 4.28 -24.26
CA ASP A 88 -15.58 3.24 -23.28
C ASP A 88 -14.73 3.43 -22.00
N ILE A 89 -13.87 4.46 -21.98
CA ILE A 89 -13.00 4.83 -20.85
C ILE A 89 -13.52 6.14 -20.28
N VAL A 90 -14.11 6.08 -19.11
CA VAL A 90 -14.71 7.22 -18.43
C VAL A 90 -13.93 7.49 -17.14
N LEU A 91 -13.44 8.72 -17.02
CA LEU A 91 -12.84 9.22 -15.78
C LEU A 91 -13.93 9.78 -14.88
N GLY A 92 -13.76 9.68 -13.58
CA GLY A 92 -14.75 10.18 -12.64
C GLY A 92 -14.29 10.08 -11.20
N THR A 93 -15.20 10.33 -10.29
CA THR A 93 -15.00 10.24 -8.86
C THR A 93 -15.76 9.04 -8.30
N TRP A 94 -15.13 8.37 -7.34
CA TRP A 94 -15.75 7.33 -6.54
C TRP A 94 -16.06 7.89 -5.16
N ILE A 95 -17.36 8.08 -4.87
CA ILE A 95 -17.86 8.64 -3.61
C ILE A 95 -19.04 7.78 -3.15
N ASP A 96 -19.09 7.46 -1.88
CA ASP A 96 -20.18 6.70 -1.25
C ASP A 96 -20.57 5.40 -1.99
N LYS A 97 -19.55 4.67 -2.46
CA LYS A 97 -19.72 3.44 -3.26
C LYS A 97 -20.41 3.65 -4.61
N ARG A 98 -20.31 4.84 -5.17
CA ARG A 98 -20.87 5.17 -6.49
C ARG A 98 -19.81 5.82 -7.38
N PHE A 99 -19.84 5.47 -8.63
CA PHE A 99 -19.03 6.11 -9.66
C PHE A 99 -19.82 7.24 -10.29
N GLU A 100 -19.26 8.44 -10.28
CA GLU A 100 -19.80 9.61 -10.94
C GLU A 100 -18.80 10.11 -11.98
N ALA A 101 -19.21 10.12 -13.27
CA ALA A 101 -18.35 10.65 -14.32
C ALA A 101 -18.15 12.15 -14.12
N SER A 102 -16.92 12.58 -13.93
CA SER A 102 -16.60 14.00 -13.67
C SER A 102 -15.13 14.26 -14.00
N ASP A 103 -14.88 15.44 -14.54
CA ASP A 103 -13.53 15.96 -14.72
C ASP A 103 -13.12 16.91 -13.57
N PHE A 104 -14.07 17.28 -12.70
CA PHE A 104 -13.84 18.13 -11.53
C PHE A 104 -14.78 17.75 -10.37
N PRO A 105 -14.29 17.52 -9.12
CA PRO A 105 -12.86 17.57 -8.69
C PRO A 105 -12.00 16.59 -9.47
N PRO A 106 -10.64 16.65 -9.37
CA PRO A 106 -9.77 15.74 -10.11
C PRO A 106 -10.21 14.29 -9.96
N PRO A 107 -10.33 13.53 -11.04
CA PRO A 107 -10.86 12.18 -10.99
C PRO A 107 -9.96 11.27 -10.15
N ASN A 108 -10.60 10.42 -9.33
CA ASN A 108 -9.92 9.38 -8.55
C ASN A 108 -10.29 7.97 -9.01
N ALA A 109 -11.12 7.85 -10.05
CA ALA A 109 -11.59 6.56 -10.54
C ALA A 109 -11.63 6.52 -12.07
N VAL A 110 -11.43 5.32 -12.62
CA VAL A 110 -11.52 5.03 -14.05
C VAL A 110 -12.49 3.88 -14.26
N SER A 111 -13.52 4.11 -15.04
CA SER A 111 -14.46 3.09 -15.50
C SER A 111 -14.11 2.68 -16.93
N VAL A 112 -13.92 1.40 -17.14
CA VAL A 112 -13.59 0.79 -18.45
C VAL A 112 -14.66 -0.22 -18.82
N THR A 113 -15.21 -0.09 -20.03
CA THR A 113 -16.19 -1.04 -20.58
C THR A 113 -15.61 -1.75 -21.80
N THR A 114 -15.30 -3.02 -21.69
CA THR A 114 -14.87 -3.84 -22.83
C THR A 114 -16.06 -4.47 -23.52
N ARG A 115 -15.97 -4.62 -24.86
CA ARG A 115 -17.09 -5.11 -25.67
C ARG A 115 -16.65 -6.04 -26.78
N ARG A 116 -17.46 -7.08 -27.01
CA ARG A 116 -17.62 -7.75 -28.28
C ARG A 116 -19.06 -7.52 -28.74
N ALA A 117 -19.22 -6.65 -29.74
CA ALA A 117 -20.55 -6.21 -30.19
C ALA A 117 -20.55 -5.90 -31.69
N ASP A 118 -21.72 -5.95 -32.29
CA ASP A 118 -21.91 -5.60 -33.71
C ASP A 118 -21.45 -4.16 -34.00
N ALA A 119 -21.67 -3.24 -33.06
CA ALA A 119 -21.21 -1.86 -33.17
C ALA A 119 -19.68 -1.72 -33.31
N ASN A 120 -18.92 -2.70 -32.83
CA ASN A 120 -17.47 -2.73 -32.92
C ASN A 120 -16.97 -3.71 -34.01
N ASN A 121 -17.86 -4.29 -34.79
CA ASN A 121 -17.58 -5.33 -35.79
C ASN A 121 -16.84 -6.56 -35.23
N ASN A 122 -17.00 -6.86 -33.95
CA ASN A 122 -16.30 -7.96 -33.25
C ASN A 122 -17.24 -8.83 -32.39
N ALA A 123 -18.55 -8.81 -32.68
CA ALA A 123 -19.53 -9.62 -31.96
C ALA A 123 -19.15 -11.13 -32.00
N LEU A 124 -19.45 -11.84 -30.94
CA LEU A 124 -19.17 -13.26 -30.83
C LEU A 124 -20.11 -14.06 -31.77
N GLN A 125 -19.55 -14.77 -32.75
CA GLN A 125 -20.32 -15.62 -33.59
C GLN A 125 -20.78 -16.87 -32.85
N THR A 126 -22.00 -17.29 -33.12
CA THR A 126 -22.59 -18.52 -32.56
C THR A 126 -22.29 -19.72 -33.42
N PHE A 127 -22.21 -20.89 -32.80
CA PHE A 127 -21.97 -22.16 -33.50
C PHE A 127 -23.26 -22.81 -33.97
N LEU A 128 -24.22 -22.99 -33.10
CA LEU A 128 -25.46 -23.71 -33.39
C LEU A 128 -26.69 -22.81 -33.21
N LEU A 129 -26.63 -21.74 -32.46
CA LEU A 129 -27.72 -20.77 -32.31
C LEU A 129 -28.03 -20.08 -33.64
N HIS A 130 -27.09 -19.99 -34.60
CA HIS A 130 -27.37 -19.47 -35.94
C HIS A 130 -28.43 -20.26 -36.69
N MET A 131 -28.58 -21.55 -36.41
CA MET A 131 -29.61 -22.39 -37.04
C MET A 131 -31.03 -21.99 -36.62
N VAL A 132 -31.15 -21.26 -35.51
CA VAL A 132 -32.43 -20.71 -35.03
C VAL A 132 -32.51 -19.20 -35.20
N GLY A 133 -31.62 -18.61 -36.02
CA GLY A 133 -31.62 -17.19 -36.39
C GLY A 133 -30.87 -16.27 -35.42
N ILE A 134 -30.08 -16.83 -34.50
CA ILE A 134 -29.23 -16.04 -33.59
C ILE A 134 -27.79 -16.18 -34.04
N ASP A 135 -27.34 -15.32 -34.94
CA ASP A 135 -26.01 -15.46 -35.57
C ASP A 135 -24.88 -14.93 -34.69
N ARG A 136 -25.15 -13.97 -33.82
CA ARG A 136 -24.14 -13.27 -33.01
C ARG A 136 -24.64 -12.95 -31.61
N LEU A 137 -23.70 -12.91 -30.66
CA LEU A 137 -23.93 -12.48 -29.29
C LEU A 137 -23.13 -11.18 -29.01
N ASN A 138 -23.82 -10.19 -28.49
CA ASN A 138 -23.23 -8.95 -28.00
C ASN A 138 -22.91 -9.13 -26.51
N ILE A 139 -21.64 -9.05 -26.14
CA ILE A 139 -21.15 -9.24 -24.78
C ILE A 139 -20.37 -7.99 -24.37
N SER A 140 -20.72 -7.43 -23.24
CA SER A 140 -19.95 -6.33 -22.63
C SER A 140 -19.73 -6.58 -21.14
N THR A 141 -18.62 -6.05 -20.63
CA THR A 141 -18.29 -6.07 -19.20
C THR A 141 -17.68 -4.74 -18.81
N GLN A 142 -17.91 -4.35 -17.57
CA GLN A 142 -17.41 -3.11 -17.02
C GLN A 142 -16.57 -3.40 -15.79
N ALA A 143 -15.49 -2.63 -15.64
CA ALA A 143 -14.68 -2.58 -14.43
C ALA A 143 -14.46 -1.14 -14.01
N ILE A 144 -14.42 -0.90 -12.72
CA ILE A 144 -14.10 0.40 -12.16
C ILE A 144 -12.90 0.22 -11.24
N ALA A 145 -11.81 0.92 -11.53
CA ALA A 145 -10.66 0.99 -10.65
C ALA A 145 -10.62 2.36 -9.98
N VAL A 146 -10.38 2.36 -8.69
CA VAL A 146 -10.27 3.56 -7.87
C VAL A 146 -8.84 3.72 -7.43
N ARG A 147 -8.33 4.93 -7.57
CA ARG A 147 -7.10 5.39 -6.99
C ARG A 147 -7.43 6.23 -5.78
N GLU A 148 -7.38 5.64 -4.63
CA GLU A 148 -7.59 6.36 -3.38
C GLU A 148 -6.24 6.67 -2.75
N ARG A 149 -6.08 7.93 -2.29
CA ARG A 149 -5.04 8.21 -1.32
C ARG A 149 -5.44 7.43 -0.08
N ARG A 150 -4.65 6.44 0.28
CA ARG A 150 -4.86 5.79 1.56
C ARG A 150 -4.72 6.88 2.61
N GLN A 151 -5.85 7.32 3.17
CA GLN A 151 -5.81 7.77 4.54
C GLN A 151 -5.65 6.48 5.34
N PRO A 152 -4.47 6.21 5.88
CA PRO A 152 -4.35 5.08 6.77
C PRO A 152 -5.36 5.30 7.90
N ALA A 153 -5.89 4.22 8.45
CA ALA A 153 -6.58 4.28 9.74
C ALA A 153 -5.72 5.00 10.80
N CYS A 154 -4.50 5.37 10.44
CA CYS A 154 -3.39 5.87 11.21
C CYS A 154 -2.75 7.10 10.52
N SER A 155 -3.45 8.21 10.43
CA SER A 155 -2.93 9.44 9.78
C SER A 155 -1.96 10.23 10.68
N GLY A 156 -2.05 10.09 11.99
CA GLY A 156 -1.31 10.91 12.97
C GLY A 156 0.12 10.46 13.25
N GLY A 157 0.66 9.48 12.55
CA GLY A 157 1.92 8.83 12.90
C GLY A 157 1.70 7.65 13.85
N GLY A 158 2.77 7.00 14.28
CA GLY A 158 2.67 5.85 15.17
C GLY A 158 3.75 4.79 14.96
N TYR A 159 3.51 3.61 15.49
CA TYR A 159 4.40 2.47 15.42
C TYR A 159 3.77 1.35 14.60
N PHE A 160 4.51 0.86 13.61
CA PHE A 160 4.07 -0.10 12.61
C PHE A 160 5.05 -1.26 12.55
N ALA A 161 4.71 -2.42 13.12
CA ALA A 161 5.53 -3.63 13.10
C ALA A 161 4.90 -4.71 12.21
N ARG A 162 5.70 -5.30 11.34
CA ARG A 162 5.25 -6.51 10.63
C ARG A 162 5.19 -7.71 11.58
N GLY A 163 6.06 -7.76 12.56
CA GLY A 163 6.00 -8.67 13.70
C GLY A 163 5.05 -8.16 14.79
N ILE A 164 5.55 -8.10 16.00
CA ILE A 164 4.81 -7.81 17.22
C ILE A 164 5.12 -6.38 17.70
N ILE A 165 4.08 -5.66 18.13
CA ILE A 165 4.28 -4.48 18.97
C ILE A 165 4.17 -4.88 20.44
N SER A 166 5.21 -4.60 21.20
CA SER A 166 5.24 -4.79 22.66
C SER A 166 5.28 -3.45 23.37
N ALA A 167 4.13 -3.02 23.88
CA ALA A 167 3.95 -1.79 24.64
C ALA A 167 3.99 -2.08 26.13
N ASN A 168 5.06 -1.66 26.81
CA ASN A 168 5.14 -1.80 28.26
C ASN A 168 4.18 -0.85 28.98
N SER A 169 4.24 -0.78 30.32
CA SER A 169 3.19 -0.18 31.14
C SER A 169 3.21 1.37 31.14
N SER A 170 2.05 1.96 31.39
CA SER A 170 1.88 3.40 31.70
C SER A 170 2.24 4.36 30.56
N ASN A 171 1.91 3.98 29.32
CA ASN A 171 2.00 4.91 28.18
C ASN A 171 0.65 5.58 27.95
N ALA A 172 0.67 6.84 27.56
CA ALA A 172 -0.50 7.59 27.11
C ALA A 172 -0.39 7.85 25.59
N TYR A 173 -1.45 7.56 24.87
CA TYR A 173 -1.55 7.76 23.42
C TYR A 173 -2.60 8.82 23.12
N THR A 174 -2.23 9.84 22.36
CA THR A 174 -3.06 11.02 22.08
C THR A 174 -2.98 11.43 20.60
N ASP A 175 -3.85 12.33 20.17
CA ASP A 175 -3.80 13.03 18.89
C ASP A 175 -3.65 12.08 17.67
N GLY A 176 -4.44 11.03 17.63
CA GLY A 176 -4.45 10.10 16.51
C GLY A 176 -3.25 9.16 16.41
N PHE A 177 -2.44 9.03 17.49
CA PHE A 177 -1.31 8.09 17.50
C PHE A 177 -1.78 6.66 17.20
N CYS A 178 -1.03 5.93 16.38
CA CYS A 178 -1.38 4.61 15.92
C CYS A 178 -0.40 3.53 16.40
N LEU A 179 -0.95 2.37 16.77
CA LEU A 179 -0.20 1.14 16.98
C LEU A 179 -0.70 0.09 15.98
N TYR A 180 0.16 -0.37 15.10
CA TYR A 180 -0.14 -1.43 14.14
C TYR A 180 0.87 -2.58 14.24
N GLY A 181 0.43 -3.74 14.75
CA GLY A 181 1.20 -4.99 14.74
C GLY A 181 0.55 -6.00 13.77
N HIS A 182 1.26 -6.39 12.73
CA HIS A 182 0.68 -7.31 11.74
C HIS A 182 0.46 -8.71 12.34
N GLU A 183 1.41 -9.20 13.13
CA GLU A 183 1.27 -10.50 13.79
C GLU A 183 0.49 -10.37 15.09
N ALA A 184 0.89 -9.44 15.98
CA ALA A 184 0.21 -9.24 17.26
C ALA A 184 0.53 -7.87 17.90
N ILE A 185 -0.27 -7.50 18.89
CA ILE A 185 -0.01 -6.37 19.78
C ILE A 185 -0.11 -6.84 21.24
N HIS A 186 0.96 -6.64 21.99
CA HIS A 186 1.05 -6.95 23.41
C HIS A 186 1.01 -5.65 24.21
N LEU A 187 -0.06 -5.41 24.95
CA LEU A 187 -0.26 -4.24 25.80
C LEU A 187 -0.13 -4.63 27.25
N HIS A 188 0.91 -4.15 27.93
CA HIS A 188 1.03 -4.31 29.38
C HIS A 188 0.06 -3.38 30.14
N ASN A 189 0.22 -3.25 31.45
CA ASN A 189 -0.75 -2.57 32.32
C ASN A 189 -0.74 -1.03 32.16
N ARG A 190 -1.91 -0.40 32.43
CA ARG A 190 -2.07 1.05 32.60
C ARG A 190 -1.71 1.90 31.38
N ASN A 191 -1.90 1.38 30.19
CA ASN A 191 -1.84 2.22 28.99
C ASN A 191 -3.19 2.93 28.82
N THR A 192 -3.16 4.17 28.37
CA THR A 192 -4.35 4.99 28.13
C THR A 192 -4.42 5.40 26.67
N PHE A 193 -5.58 5.25 26.07
CA PHE A 193 -5.84 5.58 24.66
C PHE A 193 -6.90 6.67 24.61
N GLU A 194 -6.53 7.86 24.14
CA GLU A 194 -7.48 8.95 23.95
C GLU A 194 -8.31 8.74 22.68
N LEU A 195 -9.42 9.47 22.58
CA LEU A 195 -10.28 9.44 21.40
C LEU A 195 -9.49 9.81 20.14
N GLY A 196 -9.65 9.03 19.08
CA GLY A 196 -8.91 9.22 17.82
C GLY A 196 -7.66 8.38 17.71
N THR A 197 -7.11 7.83 18.81
CA THR A 197 -6.01 6.84 18.72
C THR A 197 -6.47 5.53 18.10
N VAL A 198 -5.54 4.80 17.49
CA VAL A 198 -5.84 3.54 16.80
C VAL A 198 -4.91 2.43 17.27
N VAL A 199 -5.48 1.30 17.62
CA VAL A 199 -4.78 0.04 17.86
C VAL A 199 -5.29 -0.99 16.84
N SER A 200 -4.41 -1.47 15.99
CA SER A 200 -4.82 -2.20 14.79
C SER A 200 -3.95 -3.42 14.52
N THR A 201 -4.60 -4.50 14.10
CA THR A 201 -4.01 -5.74 13.59
C THR A 201 -5.00 -6.35 12.59
N PRO A 202 -4.56 -7.20 11.65
CA PRO A 202 -5.48 -7.88 10.73
C PRO A 202 -6.57 -8.69 11.44
N ASN A 203 -6.25 -9.29 12.58
CA ASN A 203 -7.20 -10.02 13.41
C ASN A 203 -7.11 -9.52 14.85
N LEU A 204 -8.16 -8.85 15.32
CA LEU A 204 -8.21 -8.29 16.67
C LEU A 204 -8.06 -9.32 17.81
N SER A 205 -8.24 -10.63 17.56
CA SER A 205 -7.92 -11.68 18.54
C SER A 205 -6.42 -11.75 18.88
N ASN A 206 -5.56 -11.12 18.07
CA ASN A 206 -4.11 -11.03 18.29
C ASN A 206 -3.71 -9.78 19.09
N VAL A 207 -4.67 -9.06 19.66
CA VAL A 207 -4.40 -8.01 20.64
C VAL A 207 -4.45 -8.63 22.04
N PHE A 208 -3.31 -8.77 22.65
CA PHE A 208 -3.14 -9.31 24.00
C PHE A 208 -2.99 -8.17 24.99
N GLU A 209 -3.98 -7.99 25.86
CA GLU A 209 -3.96 -6.94 26.85
C GLU A 209 -3.86 -7.50 28.28
N HIS A 210 -3.09 -6.81 29.12
CA HIS A 210 -3.13 -6.96 30.55
C HIS A 210 -4.20 -6.03 31.17
N ARG A 211 -4.46 -6.17 32.46
CA ARG A 211 -5.49 -5.41 33.15
C ARG A 211 -5.17 -3.90 33.25
N ASN A 212 -6.23 -3.10 33.37
CA ASN A 212 -6.16 -1.65 33.61
C ASN A 212 -5.68 -0.78 32.41
N ASN A 213 -5.87 -1.20 31.19
CA ASN A 213 -5.79 -0.32 30.03
C ASN A 213 -7.14 0.40 29.86
N THR A 214 -7.11 1.69 29.53
CA THR A 214 -8.32 2.52 29.36
C THR A 214 -8.41 3.08 27.95
N GLY A 215 -9.66 3.17 27.40
CA GLY A 215 -9.90 3.66 26.04
C GLY A 215 -9.55 2.68 24.91
N LEU A 216 -9.09 1.47 25.24
CA LEU A 216 -8.65 0.51 24.23
C LEU A 216 -9.81 0.03 23.33
N ALA A 217 -10.98 -0.21 23.89
CA ALA A 217 -12.12 -0.71 23.11
C ALA A 217 -12.52 0.26 21.98
N GLU A 218 -12.47 1.54 22.23
CA GLU A 218 -12.74 2.61 21.27
C GLU A 218 -11.60 2.79 20.24
N ALA A 219 -10.37 2.40 20.59
CA ALA A 219 -9.20 2.50 19.73
C ALA A 219 -9.07 1.30 18.76
N LEU A 220 -9.67 0.16 19.05
CA LEU A 220 -9.52 -1.05 18.27
C LEU A 220 -10.14 -0.95 16.86
N ARG A 221 -9.34 -1.19 15.83
CA ARG A 221 -9.76 -1.22 14.42
C ARG A 221 -9.04 -2.36 13.70
N PRO A 222 -9.74 -3.29 13.03
CA PRO A 222 -9.07 -4.29 12.19
C PRO A 222 -8.56 -3.62 10.91
N ALA A 223 -7.30 -3.80 10.58
CA ALA A 223 -6.72 -3.33 9.33
C ALA A 223 -5.55 -4.21 8.89
N SER A 224 -5.27 -4.19 7.58
CA SER A 224 -4.05 -4.76 7.01
C SER A 224 -3.32 -3.63 6.31
N LEU A 225 -2.23 -3.15 6.90
CA LEU A 225 -1.44 -2.04 6.39
C LEU A 225 -0.20 -2.56 5.67
N PRO A 226 0.24 -1.94 4.57
CA PRO A 226 1.50 -2.27 3.93
C PRO A 226 2.67 -1.68 4.73
N PHE A 227 3.84 -2.24 4.52
CA PHE A 227 5.13 -1.78 5.06
C PHE A 227 5.94 -1.16 3.92
N SER A 228 5.45 -0.03 3.38
CA SER A 228 6.04 0.58 2.19
C SER A 228 7.40 1.20 2.47
N ARG A 229 7.59 1.77 3.67
CA ARG A 229 8.81 2.51 4.02
C ARG A 229 10.02 1.60 4.12
N THR A 230 9.86 0.48 4.81
CA THR A 230 10.92 -0.51 4.96
C THR A 230 11.23 -1.22 3.64
N LEU A 231 10.21 -1.47 2.80
CA LEU A 231 10.41 -2.10 1.49
C LEU A 231 11.14 -1.20 0.49
N GLU A 232 11.02 0.12 0.63
CA GLU A 232 11.70 1.11 -0.22
C GLU A 232 13.12 1.45 0.26
N LEU A 233 13.55 0.97 1.43
CA LEU A 233 14.90 1.25 1.96
C LEU A 233 16.03 0.87 0.99
N PRO A 234 16.05 -0.31 0.35
CA PRO A 234 17.12 -0.65 -0.60
C PRO A 234 17.23 0.36 -1.74
N ASP A 235 16.09 0.78 -2.33
CA ASP A 235 16.05 1.75 -3.41
C ASP A 235 16.54 3.13 -2.96
N PHE A 236 16.21 3.53 -1.72
CA PHE A 236 16.75 4.74 -1.09
C PHE A 236 18.29 4.70 -1.03
N PHE A 237 18.85 3.61 -0.50
CA PHE A 237 20.31 3.46 -0.37
C PHE A 237 21.01 3.49 -1.74
N ASP A 238 20.44 2.80 -2.74
CA ASP A 238 21.00 2.74 -4.09
C ASP A 238 20.89 4.08 -4.81
N SER A 239 19.81 4.80 -4.66
CA SER A 239 19.62 6.14 -5.21
C SER A 239 20.63 7.13 -4.64
N VAL A 240 20.78 7.19 -3.31
CA VAL A 240 21.75 8.12 -2.67
C VAL A 240 23.19 7.75 -3.03
N ARG A 241 23.54 6.47 -3.12
CA ARG A 241 24.90 6.04 -3.52
C ARG A 241 25.23 6.37 -4.96
N SER A 242 24.26 6.30 -5.85
CA SER A 242 24.46 6.53 -7.30
C SER A 242 24.38 8.00 -7.69
N LEU A 243 23.44 8.75 -7.11
CA LEU A 243 23.15 10.13 -7.50
C LEU A 243 23.70 11.19 -6.52
N GLY A 244 24.11 10.78 -5.32
CA GLY A 244 24.59 11.68 -4.28
C GLY A 244 23.53 12.72 -3.90
N VAL A 245 23.91 13.97 -3.83
CA VAL A 245 23.02 15.11 -3.51
C VAL A 245 21.96 15.39 -4.58
N ASN A 246 22.09 14.82 -5.78
CA ASN A 246 21.09 14.94 -6.83
C ASN A 246 19.98 13.87 -6.70
N SER A 247 20.02 13.05 -5.66
CA SER A 247 18.97 12.10 -5.38
C SER A 247 17.72 12.85 -4.89
N ASP A 248 16.58 12.60 -5.51
CA ASP A 248 15.27 13.17 -5.17
C ASP A 248 14.70 12.65 -3.86
N VAL A 249 15.30 11.55 -3.32
CA VAL A 249 14.92 10.98 -2.02
C VAL A 249 15.59 11.67 -0.83
N LEU A 250 16.56 12.58 -1.06
CA LEU A 250 17.15 13.36 0.02
C LEU A 250 16.32 14.60 0.34
N PRO A 251 16.26 15.01 1.61
CA PRO A 251 15.62 16.27 1.97
C PRO A 251 16.28 17.47 1.30
N PRO A 252 15.51 18.51 0.94
CA PRO A 252 16.02 19.66 0.18
C PRO A 252 17.03 20.52 0.94
N TYR A 253 17.18 20.32 2.25
CA TYR A 253 18.20 21.00 3.05
C TYR A 253 19.61 20.39 2.87
N ILE A 254 19.75 19.24 2.21
CA ILE A 254 21.06 18.64 1.87
C ILE A 254 21.45 19.09 0.47
N THR A 255 22.41 20.01 0.40
CA THR A 255 22.82 20.67 -0.85
C THR A 255 24.27 20.36 -1.25
N ASP A 256 25.10 19.97 -0.29
CA ASP A 256 26.54 19.80 -0.46
C ASP A 256 27.00 18.34 -0.36
N GLY A 257 28.09 18.00 -1.00
CA GLY A 257 28.68 16.67 -0.99
C GLY A 257 28.47 15.91 -2.30
N PRO A 258 28.63 14.58 -2.34
CA PRO A 258 28.99 13.72 -1.18
C PRO A 258 30.46 13.83 -0.75
N VAL A 259 30.68 13.83 0.53
CA VAL A 259 32.00 13.69 1.15
C VAL A 259 32.21 12.22 1.51
N PHE A 260 33.24 11.60 0.92
CA PHE A 260 33.55 10.18 1.13
C PHE A 260 34.53 10.01 2.29
N LEU A 261 34.16 9.21 3.28
CA LEU A 261 34.96 8.91 4.46
C LEU A 261 35.05 7.41 4.69
N SER A 262 36.16 6.96 5.27
CA SER A 262 36.29 5.58 5.73
C SER A 262 35.49 5.31 7.02
N ARG A 263 35.44 6.33 7.90
CA ARG A 263 34.70 6.32 9.17
C ARG A 263 34.50 7.74 9.67
N ILE A 264 33.58 7.94 10.60
CA ILE A 264 33.42 9.18 11.38
C ILE A 264 33.71 8.86 12.83
N ASN A 265 34.67 9.59 13.42
CA ASN A 265 35.08 9.43 14.81
C ASN A 265 34.38 10.51 15.68
N PRO A 266 34.31 10.33 17.01
CA PRO A 266 33.70 11.30 17.91
C PRO A 266 34.29 12.72 17.87
N SER A 267 35.55 12.86 17.43
CA SER A 267 36.24 14.16 17.30
C SER A 267 35.89 14.92 16.03
N ASP A 268 35.37 14.23 15.01
CA ASP A 268 35.15 14.82 13.70
C ASP A 268 34.02 15.84 13.74
N THR A 269 34.16 16.91 12.95
CA THR A 269 33.15 17.96 12.81
C THR A 269 32.49 17.78 11.45
N LEU A 270 31.17 17.66 11.44
CA LEU A 270 30.37 17.56 10.22
C LEU A 270 29.86 18.95 9.84
N ALA A 271 30.03 19.32 8.59
CA ALA A 271 29.49 20.57 8.06
C ALA A 271 27.98 20.45 7.84
N PRO A 272 27.21 21.50 8.09
CA PRO A 272 25.77 21.48 7.81
C PRO A 272 25.49 21.39 6.29
N ASN A 273 24.28 21.01 5.95
CA ASN A 273 23.78 20.84 4.58
C ASN A 273 24.52 19.80 3.74
N THR A 274 25.33 18.93 4.35
CA THR A 274 26.30 18.07 3.67
C THR A 274 25.91 16.61 3.77
N LEU A 275 26.03 15.90 2.63
CA LEU A 275 25.94 14.45 2.54
C LEU A 275 27.32 13.82 2.79
N TYR A 276 27.39 12.90 3.72
CA TYR A 276 28.55 12.06 4.01
C TYR A 276 28.27 10.61 3.64
N ILE A 277 29.10 10.00 2.78
CA ILE A 277 29.07 8.58 2.45
C ILE A 277 30.25 7.90 3.15
N VAL A 278 29.95 7.01 4.08
CA VAL A 278 30.93 6.42 5.00
C VAL A 278 31.03 4.92 4.77
N ASN A 279 32.23 4.41 4.49
CA ASN A 279 32.45 2.99 4.24
C ASN A 279 32.54 2.11 5.51
N GLY A 280 32.57 2.71 6.68
CA GLY A 280 32.68 2.02 7.98
C GLY A 280 31.72 2.59 9.03
N ASP A 281 32.12 2.42 10.28
CA ASP A 281 31.33 2.88 11.43
C ASP A 281 31.34 4.39 11.58
N VAL A 282 30.25 4.89 12.15
CA VAL A 282 30.03 6.30 12.47
C VAL A 282 29.83 6.41 13.98
N SER A 283 30.55 7.33 14.61
CA SER A 283 30.34 7.67 16.02
C SER A 283 30.17 9.17 16.17
N LEU A 284 28.94 9.58 16.54
CA LEU A 284 28.61 10.99 16.79
C LEU A 284 28.77 11.28 18.28
N ARG A 285 29.61 12.29 18.57
CA ARG A 285 29.97 12.66 19.94
C ARG A 285 28.81 13.31 20.67
N GLY A 286 28.68 13.00 21.96
CA GLY A 286 27.80 13.68 22.89
C GLY A 286 28.09 15.17 23.08
N ASP A 287 27.13 15.88 23.66
CA ASP A 287 27.18 17.32 23.95
C ASP A 287 27.39 18.20 22.70
N ARG A 288 26.87 17.77 21.54
CA ARG A 288 26.95 18.49 20.27
C ARG A 288 25.59 18.54 19.57
N LEU A 289 25.43 19.61 18.81
CA LEU A 289 24.37 19.77 17.81
C LEU A 289 24.88 19.33 16.44
N PHE A 290 24.14 18.44 15.77
CA PHE A 290 24.25 18.14 14.34
C PHE A 290 23.00 18.67 13.66
N ASP A 291 23.19 19.62 12.75
CA ASP A 291 22.11 20.33 12.06
C ASP A 291 22.25 20.17 10.56
N LYS A 292 21.17 19.71 9.91
CA LYS A 292 21.08 19.54 8.45
C LYS A 292 22.21 18.68 7.88
N VAL A 293 22.42 17.50 8.45
CA VAL A 293 23.47 16.56 8.04
C VAL A 293 22.84 15.25 7.55
N ALA A 294 23.31 14.75 6.40
CA ALA A 294 22.98 13.41 5.94
C ALA A 294 24.22 12.51 6.04
N VAL A 295 24.07 11.37 6.70
CA VAL A 295 25.10 10.35 6.83
C VAL A 295 24.58 9.01 6.29
N LEU A 296 25.21 8.50 5.23
CA LEU A 296 24.95 7.17 4.69
C LEU A 296 26.14 6.27 5.00
N ALA A 297 26.01 5.36 5.96
CA ALA A 297 27.06 4.49 6.42
C ALA A 297 26.89 3.04 5.93
N ARG A 298 28.00 2.32 5.77
CA ARG A 298 27.99 0.86 5.61
C ARG A 298 28.13 0.12 6.94
N GLY A 299 28.72 0.76 7.95
CA GLY A 299 28.86 0.23 9.30
C GLY A 299 27.81 0.78 10.26
N THR A 300 27.90 0.41 11.52
CA THR A 300 26.98 0.84 12.58
C THR A 300 27.09 2.34 12.84
N ILE A 301 25.95 3.02 12.97
CA ILE A 301 25.90 4.40 13.43
C ILE A 301 25.66 4.40 14.94
N ARG A 302 26.60 4.94 15.71
CA ARG A 302 26.50 5.11 17.16
C ARG A 302 26.39 6.57 17.52
N VAL A 303 25.30 6.96 18.16
CA VAL A 303 25.07 8.29 18.70
C VAL A 303 25.27 8.24 20.19
N GLN A 304 26.26 8.98 20.70
CA GLN A 304 26.54 9.08 22.14
C GLN A 304 25.45 9.85 22.89
N SER A 305 25.49 9.83 24.23
CA SER A 305 24.50 10.54 25.04
C SER A 305 24.59 12.06 24.88
N ASN A 306 23.46 12.75 25.16
CA ASN A 306 23.34 14.21 25.16
C ASN A 306 23.60 14.84 23.76
N VAL A 307 23.21 14.18 22.70
CA VAL A 307 23.30 14.72 21.32
C VAL A 307 21.99 15.42 20.94
N GLU A 308 22.11 16.55 20.25
CA GLU A 308 21.00 17.17 19.56
C GLU A 308 21.14 16.89 18.03
N LEU A 309 20.15 16.22 17.45
CA LEU A 309 20.05 15.90 16.01
C LEU A 309 18.88 16.68 15.43
N ARG A 310 19.17 17.70 14.61
CA ARG A 310 18.14 18.53 13.98
C ARG A 310 18.22 18.43 12.47
N ASP A 311 17.11 18.14 11.82
CA ASP A 311 17.04 17.99 10.36
C ASP A 311 18.13 17.04 9.82
N VAL A 312 18.20 15.82 10.34
CA VAL A 312 19.24 14.85 9.97
C VAL A 312 18.70 13.66 9.25
N VAL A 313 19.54 13.09 8.37
CA VAL A 313 19.34 11.76 7.78
C VAL A 313 20.46 10.86 8.27
N LEU A 314 20.14 9.89 9.12
CA LEU A 314 21.06 8.83 9.53
C LEU A 314 20.60 7.53 8.87
N ALA A 315 21.37 7.05 7.90
CA ALA A 315 21.04 5.85 7.14
C ALA A 315 22.22 4.86 7.15
N THR A 316 21.95 3.57 7.36
CA THR A 316 23.01 2.55 7.42
C THR A 316 22.58 1.18 6.95
N ASP A 317 23.53 0.43 6.36
CA ASP A 317 23.35 -0.99 6.03
C ASP A 317 23.34 -1.90 7.28
N GLU A 318 23.84 -1.40 8.41
CA GLU A 318 23.88 -2.08 9.71
C GLU A 318 22.84 -1.47 10.67
N SER A 319 23.16 -1.37 11.96
CA SER A 319 22.26 -0.90 13.00
C SER A 319 22.52 0.56 13.38
N ILE A 320 21.47 1.23 13.87
CA ILE A 320 21.56 2.55 14.51
C ILE A 320 21.41 2.33 16.02
N GLU A 321 22.41 2.79 16.78
CA GLU A 321 22.44 2.71 18.23
C GLU A 321 22.47 4.13 18.82
N LEU A 322 21.36 4.55 19.44
CA LEU A 322 21.28 5.84 20.11
C LEU A 322 21.41 5.64 21.63
N SER A 323 22.35 6.35 22.24
CA SER A 323 22.47 6.37 23.69
C SER A 323 21.36 7.24 24.32
N SER A 324 21.46 7.55 25.62
CA SER A 324 20.42 8.24 26.36
C SER A 324 20.52 9.77 26.29
N ASN A 325 19.43 10.45 26.68
CA ASN A 325 19.33 11.91 26.85
C ASN A 325 19.59 12.72 25.56
N SER A 326 19.15 12.23 24.42
CA SER A 326 19.31 12.92 23.14
C SER A 326 18.00 13.55 22.70
N GLN A 327 18.09 14.65 21.96
CA GLN A 327 16.96 15.32 21.31
C GLN A 327 17.07 15.07 19.81
N ILE A 328 16.01 14.55 19.20
CA ILE A 328 16.01 14.17 17.79
C ILE A 328 14.76 14.71 17.11
N GLY A 329 14.97 15.45 16.02
CA GLY A 329 13.91 16.01 15.23
C GLY A 329 13.71 17.51 15.39
N GLY A 330 12.49 18.00 15.17
CA GLY A 330 12.14 19.42 15.20
C GLY A 330 11.97 20.02 16.59
N SER A 331 11.62 21.32 16.64
CA SER A 331 11.28 22.02 17.87
C SER A 331 9.94 21.54 18.46
N GLU A 332 9.70 21.82 19.74
CA GLU A 332 8.43 21.47 20.42
C GLU A 332 7.21 22.14 19.79
N GLU A 333 7.39 23.33 19.22
CA GLU A 333 6.27 24.15 18.73
C GLU A 333 5.85 23.78 17.30
N ASP A 334 6.74 23.16 16.52
CA ASP A 334 6.56 23.06 15.07
C ASP A 334 6.43 21.63 14.51
N TYR A 335 6.60 20.60 15.33
CA TYR A 335 6.70 19.22 14.83
C TYR A 335 5.45 18.71 14.08
N CYS A 336 4.25 19.19 14.38
CA CYS A 336 3.01 18.87 13.66
C CYS A 336 2.59 19.89 12.61
N LEU A 337 3.29 21.02 12.52
CA LEU A 337 2.99 22.10 11.55
C LEU A 337 3.74 21.89 10.22
N GLN A 338 4.77 21.07 10.22
CA GLN A 338 5.58 20.78 9.05
C GLN A 338 4.84 19.85 8.08
N GLU A 339 5.05 20.05 6.79
CA GLU A 339 4.48 19.17 5.75
C GLU A 339 5.17 17.79 5.66
N SER A 340 6.37 17.66 6.24
CA SER A 340 7.17 16.42 6.18
C SER A 340 7.98 16.22 7.45
N TYR A 341 8.43 14.99 7.68
CA TYR A 341 9.36 14.69 8.76
C TYR A 341 10.65 15.49 8.61
N SER A 342 11.18 15.99 9.73
CA SER A 342 12.42 16.77 9.73
C SER A 342 13.66 15.88 9.76
N SER A 343 13.57 14.75 10.43
CA SER A 343 14.69 13.83 10.62
C SER A 343 14.34 12.39 10.30
N TYR A 344 15.33 11.62 9.83
CA TYR A 344 15.16 10.26 9.34
C TYR A 344 16.21 9.34 9.94
N LEU A 345 15.78 8.20 10.50
CA LEU A 345 16.62 7.12 10.99
C LEU A 345 16.30 5.86 10.20
N LEU A 346 17.19 5.49 9.29
CA LEU A 346 16.96 4.44 8.30
C LEU A 346 17.99 3.32 8.47
N SER A 347 17.56 2.10 8.74
CA SER A 347 18.46 0.97 9.03
C SER A 347 18.05 -0.27 8.25
N GLN A 348 19.02 -0.95 7.63
CA GLN A 348 18.77 -2.27 7.05
C GLN A 348 18.81 -3.39 8.12
N ARG A 349 19.14 -3.08 9.37
CA ARG A 349 19.02 -4.00 10.51
C ARG A 349 18.16 -3.39 11.62
N ASN A 350 18.73 -3.16 12.79
CA ASN A 350 17.99 -2.74 13.97
C ASN A 350 18.19 -1.26 14.30
N ILE A 351 17.19 -0.66 14.93
CA ILE A 351 17.30 0.64 15.57
C ILE A 351 17.12 0.44 17.07
N SER A 352 18.12 0.78 17.86
CA SER A 352 18.05 0.70 19.31
C SER A 352 18.26 2.07 19.96
N MET A 353 17.41 2.40 20.95
CA MET A 353 17.45 3.68 21.64
C MET A 353 17.55 3.49 23.15
N GLY A 354 18.47 4.22 23.75
CA GLY A 354 18.57 4.37 25.21
C GLY A 354 17.39 5.12 25.82
N SER A 355 17.50 5.45 27.10
CA SER A 355 16.45 6.13 27.84
C SER A 355 16.50 7.66 27.71
N ASN A 356 15.40 8.35 28.03
CA ASN A 356 15.28 9.82 28.08
C ASN A 356 15.59 10.51 26.74
N ASN A 357 15.24 9.92 25.62
CA ASN A 357 15.35 10.59 24.33
C ASN A 357 14.03 11.31 24.00
N ALA A 358 14.12 12.54 23.52
CA ALA A 358 12.99 13.28 22.98
C ALA A 358 12.95 13.10 21.45
N LEU A 359 11.82 12.65 20.93
CA LEU A 359 11.62 12.33 19.50
C LEU A 359 10.49 13.18 18.95
N ARG A 360 10.78 14.06 17.98
CA ARG A 360 9.78 15.00 17.44
C ARG A 360 9.84 15.08 15.91
N GLY A 361 8.73 14.76 15.25
CA GLY A 361 8.61 14.86 13.80
C GLY A 361 9.64 14.01 13.06
N ILE A 362 9.87 12.77 13.49
CA ILE A 362 10.88 11.88 12.91
C ILE A 362 10.24 10.67 12.24
N LEU A 363 10.91 10.21 11.17
CA LEU A 363 10.61 8.94 10.54
C LEU A 363 11.74 7.93 10.85
N MET A 364 11.36 6.78 11.38
CA MET A 364 12.24 5.63 11.59
C MET A 364 11.77 4.48 10.71
N ALA A 365 12.69 3.89 9.94
CA ALA A 365 12.41 2.68 9.18
C ALA A 365 13.53 1.66 9.37
N SER A 366 13.16 0.43 9.73
CA SER A 366 14.09 -0.66 10.04
C SER A 366 13.68 -1.95 9.33
N MET A 367 14.60 -2.60 8.65
CA MET A 367 14.35 -3.95 8.13
C MET A 367 14.43 -5.04 9.22
N GLY A 368 14.94 -4.72 10.41
CA GLY A 368 14.89 -5.54 11.61
C GLY A 368 13.95 -4.96 12.66
N ASP A 369 14.40 -4.97 13.91
CA ASP A 369 13.64 -4.53 15.07
C ASP A 369 13.88 -3.05 15.41
N ILE A 370 12.90 -2.44 16.07
CA ILE A 370 13.05 -1.14 16.72
C ILE A 370 12.83 -1.33 18.23
N THR A 371 13.86 -1.02 19.01
CA THR A 371 13.80 -1.12 20.48
C THR A 371 14.02 0.24 21.11
N MET A 372 13.10 0.68 21.97
CA MET A 372 13.17 1.94 22.68
C MET A 372 13.11 1.69 24.19
N ASN A 373 14.15 2.08 24.91
CA ASN A 373 14.21 1.94 26.38
C ASN A 373 13.35 2.98 27.10
N SER A 374 13.26 2.88 28.43
CA SER A 374 12.33 3.62 29.29
C SER A 374 12.52 5.13 29.29
N ASN A 375 11.44 5.84 29.65
CA ASN A 375 11.41 7.30 29.93
C ASN A 375 11.79 8.19 28.73
N ASN A 376 11.39 7.83 27.51
CA ASN A 376 11.48 8.77 26.41
C ASN A 376 10.48 9.92 26.69
N GLU A 377 10.99 11.09 27.02
CA GLU A 377 10.23 12.21 27.59
C GLU A 377 9.11 12.72 26.69
N ALA A 378 9.34 12.74 25.39
CA ALA A 378 8.32 13.13 24.43
C ALA A 378 8.48 12.32 23.14
N THR A 379 7.41 11.67 22.72
CA THR A 379 7.31 11.06 21.40
C THR A 379 6.16 11.73 20.67
N GLN A 380 6.48 12.65 19.78
CA GLN A 380 5.53 13.56 19.15
C GLN A 380 5.70 13.54 17.64
N GLY A 381 4.62 13.20 16.92
CA GLY A 381 4.65 13.14 15.46
C GLY A 381 5.68 12.15 14.90
N VAL A 382 5.87 11.02 15.57
CA VAL A 382 6.83 9.98 15.17
C VAL A 382 6.14 8.94 14.30
N TYR A 383 6.79 8.57 13.20
CA TYR A 383 6.45 7.39 12.42
C TYR A 383 7.59 6.38 12.55
N ALA A 384 7.31 5.19 13.05
CA ALA A 384 8.28 4.11 13.15
C ALA A 384 7.74 2.86 12.46
N GLU A 385 8.48 2.35 11.47
CA GLU A 385 8.13 1.14 10.73
C GLU A 385 9.24 0.10 10.82
N ALA A 386 8.88 -1.14 11.19
CA ALA A 386 9.81 -2.26 11.31
C ALA A 386 9.29 -3.49 10.57
N LEU A 387 10.16 -4.21 9.84
CA LEU A 387 9.84 -5.55 9.35
C LEU A 387 9.93 -6.62 10.44
N GLY A 388 10.64 -6.34 11.53
CA GLY A 388 10.64 -7.12 12.76
C GLY A 388 9.63 -6.60 13.78
N ASP A 389 10.03 -6.64 15.04
CA ASP A 389 9.23 -6.20 16.18
C ASP A 389 9.50 -4.74 16.57
N ILE A 390 8.51 -4.11 17.19
CA ILE A 390 8.72 -2.83 17.88
C ILE A 390 8.46 -3.04 19.36
N THR A 391 9.50 -2.88 20.18
CA THR A 391 9.40 -2.97 21.63
C THR A 391 9.76 -1.63 22.26
N TYR A 392 8.89 -1.12 23.13
CA TYR A 392 9.18 0.09 23.89
C TYR A 392 8.73 -0.03 25.34
N ASN A 393 9.57 0.57 26.18
CA ASN A 393 9.38 0.52 27.61
C ASN A 393 8.50 1.65 28.13
N SER A 394 8.32 1.72 29.45
CA SER A 394 7.25 2.45 30.15
C SER A 394 7.36 3.96 30.18
N ALA A 395 6.23 4.59 30.50
CA ALA A 395 6.07 5.97 30.98
C ALA A 395 6.44 7.06 29.96
N ALA A 396 5.78 7.06 28.79
CA ALA A 396 5.91 8.18 27.86
C ALA A 396 4.56 8.57 27.25
N ASN A 397 4.40 9.87 26.99
CA ASN A 397 3.33 10.37 26.15
C ASN A 397 3.68 10.11 24.68
N LYS A 398 2.77 9.46 23.97
CA LYS A 398 2.87 9.16 22.53
C LYS A 398 1.83 10.01 21.82
N GLN A 399 2.27 11.13 21.28
CA GLN A 399 1.41 12.09 20.63
C GLN A 399 1.52 11.99 19.12
N GLY A 400 0.39 11.80 18.45
CA GLY A 400 0.30 11.84 16.98
C GLY A 400 0.26 13.28 16.45
N CYS A 401 -0.03 13.40 15.14
CA CYS A 401 -0.35 14.65 14.49
C CYS A 401 -1.66 14.46 13.71
N GLU A 402 -2.70 15.21 14.02
CA GLU A 402 -4.04 15.04 13.42
C GLU A 402 -4.03 15.08 11.89
N LYS A 403 -3.17 15.89 11.29
CA LYS A 403 -3.08 16.03 9.82
C LYS A 403 -2.14 15.04 9.16
N GLY A 404 -1.32 14.34 9.97
CA GLY A 404 -0.23 13.51 9.46
C GLY A 404 0.87 14.31 8.77
N TYR A 405 1.91 13.63 8.32
CA TYR A 405 2.98 14.22 7.52
C TYR A 405 2.87 13.76 6.07
N GLU A 406 3.01 14.68 5.12
CA GLU A 406 3.33 14.28 3.75
C GLU A 406 4.76 13.75 3.73
N ASN A 407 4.90 12.53 3.27
CA ASN A 407 6.22 11.92 3.20
C ASN A 407 6.84 12.18 1.83
N LYS A 408 7.84 13.05 1.77
CA LYS A 408 8.55 13.38 0.52
C LYS A 408 9.67 12.40 0.18
N LEU A 409 10.17 11.64 1.16
CA LEU A 409 11.22 10.63 0.94
C LEU A 409 10.68 9.32 0.35
N PHE A 410 9.44 8.99 0.63
CA PHE A 410 8.79 7.78 0.16
C PHE A 410 7.50 8.19 -0.54
N TYR A 411 7.26 7.70 -1.73
CA TYR A 411 6.07 8.04 -2.51
C TYR A 411 4.78 7.81 -1.71
N ALA A 412 3.83 8.72 -1.87
CA ALA A 412 2.55 8.63 -1.18
C ALA A 412 1.86 7.31 -1.52
N ASP A 413 1.41 6.59 -0.49
CA ASP A 413 0.70 5.33 -0.65
C ASP A 413 -0.63 5.56 -1.36
N TRP A 414 -0.64 5.30 -2.66
CA TRP A 414 -1.86 5.19 -3.42
C TRP A 414 -2.29 3.73 -3.47
N ILE A 415 -3.51 3.46 -3.04
CA ILE A 415 -4.11 2.15 -3.27
C ILE A 415 -4.91 2.22 -4.54
N MET A 416 -4.67 1.23 -5.39
CA MET A 416 -5.52 0.93 -6.50
C MET A 416 -6.31 -0.32 -6.20
N GLY A 417 -7.62 -0.22 -6.33
CA GLY A 417 -8.52 -1.33 -6.10
C GLY A 417 -9.63 -1.34 -7.12
N LEU A 418 -10.03 -2.55 -7.53
CA LEU A 418 -11.28 -2.73 -8.26
C LEU A 418 -12.44 -2.60 -7.27
N VAL A 419 -13.43 -1.80 -7.65
CA VAL A 419 -14.67 -1.64 -6.89
C VAL A 419 -15.83 -2.23 -7.69
N ARG A 420 -16.76 -2.84 -6.99
CA ARG A 420 -17.94 -3.50 -7.59
C ARG A 420 -19.22 -2.97 -6.98
#